data_5a67353be21b10ff3b6ed6b7381444b3
#
_entry.id   5a67353be21b10ff3b6ed6b7381444b3
#
_cell.length_a   1.000
_cell.length_b   1.000
_cell.length_c   1.000
_cell.angle_alpha   90.00
_cell.angle_beta   90.00
_cell.angle_gamma   90.00
#
_symmetry.space_group_name_H-M   'P 1'
#
loop_
_entity.id
_entity.type
_entity.pdbx_description
1 polymer ?
#
loop_
_entity_poly.entity_id
_entity_poly.type
_entity_poly.pdbx_seq_one_letter_code
_entity_poly.pdbx_strand_id
1 'polypeptide(L)'
;MRAPVLSVLLLALALGGAACAHLSSPAGVALEVQSNVPESTIWVDDVLVGTVSAWTREGRHVRAGFHRVEIRAAGYYSVFAEIEQPDGGRAVVKATLHPLLE
;
A
#
# COMPACT_ATOMS: atom_id res chain seq x y z
N MET A 1 -41.19 16.54 -36.86
CA MET A 1 -41.33 15.24 -36.53
C MET A 1 -40.13 14.43 -36.33
N ARG A 2 -38.99 14.78 -36.80
CA ARG A 2 -37.81 13.98 -36.66
C ARG A 2 -37.01 14.31 -35.46
N ALA A 3 -37.30 15.33 -34.77
CA ALA A 3 -36.54 15.80 -33.63
C ALA A 3 -36.33 14.81 -32.53
N PRO A 4 -37.26 13.92 -32.22
CA PRO A 4 -37.09 13.04 -31.07
C PRO A 4 -35.91 12.09 -31.15
N VAL A 5 -35.44 11.87 -32.32
CA VAL A 5 -34.33 10.93 -32.47
C VAL A 5 -33.05 11.45 -31.84
N LEU A 6 -32.88 12.73 -31.89
CA LEU A 6 -31.66 13.34 -31.37
C LEU A 6 -31.49 13.22 -29.88
N SER A 7 -32.56 13.21 -29.19
CA SER A 7 -32.50 13.15 -27.74
C SER A 7 -31.88 11.86 -27.23
N VAL A 8 -32.10 10.82 -27.96
CA VAL A 8 -31.60 9.52 -27.55
C VAL A 8 -30.09 9.45 -27.56
N LEU A 9 -29.50 10.12 -28.54
CA LEU A 9 -28.05 10.10 -28.65
C LEU A 9 -27.36 10.75 -27.50
N LEU A 10 -27.89 11.81 -27.03
CA LEU A 10 -27.28 12.51 -25.89
C LEU A 10 -27.24 11.69 -24.66
N LEU A 11 -28.23 10.85 -24.48
CA LEU A 11 -28.29 10.03 -23.32
C LEU A 11 -27.14 9.03 -23.25
N ALA A 12 -26.76 8.51 -24.39
CA ALA A 12 -25.70 7.53 -24.42
C ALA A 12 -24.37 8.09 -23.98
N LEU A 13 -24.13 9.34 -24.27
CA LEU A 13 -22.88 9.94 -23.88
C LEU A 13 -22.74 10.11 -22.41
N ALA A 14 -23.81 10.38 -21.74
CA ALA A 14 -23.76 10.56 -20.30
C ALA A 14 -23.32 9.31 -19.57
N LEU A 15 -23.69 8.18 -20.09
CA LEU A 15 -23.32 6.93 -19.46
C LEU A 15 -21.83 6.63 -19.55
N GLY A 16 -21.22 7.00 -20.66
CA GLY A 16 -19.81 6.76 -20.82
C GLY A 16 -18.98 7.55 -19.85
N GLY A 17 -19.37 8.76 -19.56
CA GLY A 17 -18.64 9.57 -18.63
C GLY A 17 -18.67 9.02 -17.22
N ALA A 18 -19.78 8.46 -16.80
CA ALA A 18 -19.90 7.95 -15.46
C ALA A 18 -18.99 6.75 -15.21
N ALA A 19 -18.78 5.93 -16.21
CA ALA A 19 -17.98 4.74 -16.05
C ALA A 19 -16.52 5.05 -15.74
N CYS A 20 -16.00 6.14 -16.23
CA CYS A 20 -14.60 6.48 -16.02
C CYS A 20 -14.28 6.85 -14.58
N ALA A 21 -15.26 7.31 -13.85
CA ALA A 21 -15.04 7.79 -12.51
C ALA A 21 -14.58 6.68 -11.55
N HIS A 22 -14.89 5.44 -11.87
CA HIS A 22 -14.54 4.35 -10.99
C HIS A 22 -13.08 3.96 -11.04
N LEU A 23 -12.35 4.42 -12.05
CA LEU A 23 -10.98 4.01 -12.22
C LEU A 23 -10.01 4.71 -11.28
N SER A 24 -10.47 5.71 -10.56
CA SER A 24 -9.60 6.49 -9.70
C SER A 24 -9.54 5.97 -8.27
N SER A 25 -10.23 4.91 -7.93
CA SER A 25 -10.22 4.38 -6.58
C SER A 25 -8.88 3.75 -6.24
N PRO A 26 -8.28 4.13 -5.13
CA PRO A 26 -7.03 3.51 -4.71
C PRO A 26 -7.28 2.09 -4.25
N ALA A 27 -6.29 1.26 -4.41
CA ALA A 27 -6.32 -0.11 -3.95
C ALA A 27 -5.11 -0.37 -3.08
N GLY A 28 -5.19 -1.41 -2.26
CA GLY A 28 -4.09 -1.82 -1.44
C GLY A 28 -4.33 -1.63 0.03
N VAL A 29 -3.29 -1.90 0.80
CA VAL A 29 -3.30 -1.88 2.25
C VAL A 29 -2.32 -0.82 2.71
N ALA A 30 -2.76 0.08 3.56
CA ALA A 30 -1.86 1.07 4.16
C ALA A 30 -0.97 0.35 5.17
N LEU A 31 0.33 0.37 4.93
CA LEU A 31 1.29 -0.30 5.81
C LEU A 31 2.10 0.75 6.56
N GLU A 32 2.00 0.71 7.87
CA GLU A 32 2.79 1.56 8.74
C GLU A 32 3.88 0.72 9.40
N VAL A 33 5.10 1.21 9.38
CA VAL A 33 6.24 0.51 9.99
C VAL A 33 6.93 1.44 10.97
N GLN A 34 7.16 0.93 12.18
CA GLN A 34 7.86 1.66 13.23
C GLN A 34 9.05 0.81 13.68
N SER A 35 10.19 1.46 13.90
CA SER A 35 11.40 0.78 14.34
C SER A 35 12.21 1.71 15.24
N ASN A 36 12.91 1.10 16.21
CA ASN A 36 13.85 1.84 17.06
C ASN A 36 15.13 2.21 16.31
N VAL A 37 15.31 1.73 15.07
CA VAL A 37 16.45 2.06 14.23
C VAL A 37 15.90 2.71 12.95
N PRO A 38 15.91 4.06 12.84
CA PRO A 38 15.25 4.76 11.73
C PRO A 38 15.80 4.42 10.35
N GLU A 39 17.07 4.08 10.25
CA GLU A 39 17.65 3.72 8.95
C GLU A 39 17.48 2.25 8.61
N SER A 40 16.72 1.50 9.39
CA SER A 40 16.38 0.11 9.04
C SER A 40 15.74 0.05 7.66
N THR A 41 16.00 -1.03 6.95
CA THR A 41 15.38 -1.29 5.66
C THR A 41 14.16 -2.17 5.84
N ILE A 42 13.18 -1.96 4.98
CA ILE A 42 11.92 -2.70 4.99
C ILE A 42 11.90 -3.61 3.77
N TRP A 43 11.64 -4.88 4.00
CA TRP A 43 11.52 -5.89 2.96
C TRP A 43 10.14 -6.49 3.01
N VAL A 44 9.43 -6.48 1.89
CA VAL A 44 8.11 -7.10 1.77
C VAL A 44 8.21 -8.23 0.77
N ASP A 45 7.90 -9.44 1.22
CA ASP A 45 8.01 -10.65 0.41
C ASP A 45 9.38 -10.75 -0.25
N ASP A 46 10.43 -10.49 0.55
CA ASP A 46 11.84 -10.56 0.13
C ASP A 46 12.27 -9.49 -0.87
N VAL A 47 11.46 -8.45 -1.04
CA VAL A 47 11.81 -7.33 -1.93
C VAL A 47 12.04 -6.09 -1.10
N LEU A 48 13.17 -5.42 -1.30
CA LEU A 48 13.49 -4.18 -0.62
C LEU A 48 12.56 -3.08 -1.10
N VAL A 49 11.84 -2.45 -0.17
CA VAL A 49 10.89 -1.39 -0.52
C VAL A 49 11.27 -0.02 0.02
N GLY A 50 12.20 0.07 0.93
CA GLY A 50 12.67 1.38 1.42
C GLY A 50 13.21 1.33 2.83
N THR A 51 13.43 2.50 3.41
CA THR A 51 13.84 2.64 4.81
C THR A 51 12.64 3.02 5.66
N VAL A 52 12.76 2.77 6.96
CA VAL A 52 11.67 3.10 7.89
C VAL A 52 11.39 4.60 7.89
N SER A 53 12.43 5.42 7.91
CA SER A 53 12.22 6.87 7.94
C SER A 53 11.52 7.39 6.69
N ALA A 54 11.89 6.90 5.51
CA ALA A 54 11.24 7.31 4.27
C ALA A 54 9.81 6.78 4.20
N TRP A 55 9.60 5.55 4.62
CA TRP A 55 8.28 4.93 4.63
C TRP A 55 7.30 5.70 5.49
N THR A 56 7.75 6.09 6.68
CA THR A 56 6.91 6.84 7.62
C THR A 56 6.45 8.17 7.03
N ARG A 57 7.33 8.87 6.32
CA ARG A 57 6.98 10.16 5.76
C ARG A 57 6.01 10.07 4.60
N GLU A 58 6.09 9.01 3.82
CA GLU A 58 5.37 8.92 2.55
C GLU A 58 4.05 8.18 2.62
N GLY A 59 3.87 7.34 3.65
CA GLY A 59 2.62 6.62 3.79
C GLY A 59 2.40 5.63 2.66
N ARG A 60 3.14 4.54 2.65
CA ARG A 60 3.15 3.59 1.54
C ARG A 60 2.07 2.54 1.66
N HIS A 61 1.74 1.96 0.52
CA HIS A 61 0.76 0.89 0.42
C HIS A 61 1.39 -0.36 -0.17
N VAL A 62 0.84 -1.51 0.24
CA VAL A 62 1.18 -2.80 -0.37
C VAL A 62 -0.10 -3.42 -0.90
N ARG A 63 0.02 -4.47 -1.72
CA ARG A 63 -1.16 -5.12 -2.25
C ARG A 63 -1.94 -5.81 -1.14
N ALA A 64 -3.23 -6.03 -1.39
CA ALA A 64 -4.08 -6.78 -0.48
C ALA A 64 -3.58 -8.22 -0.37
N GLY A 65 -3.87 -8.86 0.75
CA GLY A 65 -3.55 -10.25 0.98
C GLY A 65 -2.47 -10.43 2.01
N PHE A 66 -1.83 -11.59 1.94
CA PHE A 66 -0.81 -12.00 2.90
C PHE A 66 0.55 -11.52 2.45
N HIS A 67 1.32 -10.95 3.40
CA HIS A 67 2.68 -10.51 3.14
C HIS A 67 3.57 -10.81 4.32
N ARG A 68 4.83 -11.11 4.01
CA ARG A 68 5.86 -11.27 5.01
C ARG A 68 6.71 -10.01 5.00
N VAL A 69 6.81 -9.36 6.14
CA VAL A 69 7.55 -8.12 6.31
C VAL A 69 8.79 -8.40 7.13
N GLU A 70 9.93 -7.91 6.67
CA GLU A 70 11.18 -8.07 7.40
C GLU A 70 11.82 -6.69 7.55
N ILE A 71 12.30 -6.41 8.76
CA ILE A 71 13.00 -5.15 9.07
C ILE A 71 14.43 -5.48 9.39
N ARG A 72 15.37 -4.90 8.65
CA ARG A 72 16.81 -5.18 8.77
C ARG A 72 17.61 -3.93 9.04
N ALA A 73 18.65 -4.07 9.86
CA ALA A 73 19.63 -3.02 10.06
C ALA A 73 20.98 -3.66 10.30
N ALA A 74 22.04 -3.05 9.79
CA ALA A 74 23.39 -3.57 9.97
C ALA A 74 23.72 -3.60 11.47
N GLY A 75 24.25 -4.72 11.94
CA GLY A 75 24.59 -4.88 13.34
C GLY A 75 23.45 -5.27 14.25
N TYR A 76 22.28 -5.56 13.71
CA TYR A 76 21.09 -5.94 14.48
C TYR A 76 20.50 -7.24 13.97
N TYR A 77 19.79 -7.94 14.84
CA TYR A 77 18.98 -9.05 14.42
C TYR A 77 17.77 -8.54 13.66
N SER A 78 17.41 -9.22 12.56
CA SER A 78 16.23 -8.87 11.79
C SER A 78 14.96 -9.20 12.55
N VAL A 79 13.91 -8.44 12.28
CA VAL A 79 12.58 -8.68 12.83
C VAL A 79 11.64 -9.05 11.69
N PHE A 80 10.84 -10.09 11.90
CA PHE A 80 9.90 -10.59 10.92
C PHE A 80 8.47 -10.41 11.43
N ALA A 81 7.57 -10.07 10.53
CA ALA A 81 6.15 -9.97 10.82
C ALA A 81 5.36 -10.47 9.63
N GLU A 82 4.17 -10.97 9.90
CA GLU A 82 3.24 -11.38 8.84
C GLU A 82 2.00 -10.51 8.95
N ILE A 83 1.51 -10.06 7.82
CA ILE A 83 0.30 -9.26 7.77
C ILE A 83 -0.65 -9.86 6.74
N GLU A 84 -1.94 -9.68 6.98
CA GLU A 84 -2.95 -10.10 6.04
C GLU A 84 -4.13 -9.14 6.14
N GLN A 85 -4.40 -8.40 5.07
CA GLN A 85 -5.47 -7.41 5.06
C GLN A 85 -6.12 -7.34 3.68
N PRO A 86 -7.42 -7.06 3.63
CA PRO A 86 -8.10 -6.84 2.36
C PRO A 86 -7.81 -5.43 1.83
N ASP A 87 -8.19 -5.18 0.59
CA ASP A 87 -8.10 -3.84 0.01
C ASP A 87 -8.78 -2.83 0.91
N GLY A 88 -8.13 -1.70 1.08
CA GLY A 88 -8.61 -0.64 1.96
C GLY A 88 -8.25 -0.86 3.42
N GLY A 89 -7.62 -1.96 3.75
CA GLY A 89 -7.21 -2.25 5.11
C GLY A 89 -5.95 -1.51 5.53
N ARG A 90 -5.58 -1.73 6.79
CA ARG A 90 -4.41 -1.09 7.37
C ARG A 90 -3.67 -2.08 8.24
N ALA A 91 -2.35 -2.06 8.17
CA ALA A 91 -1.50 -2.89 9.01
C ALA A 91 -0.43 -2.02 9.65
N VAL A 92 -0.06 -2.34 10.87
CA VAL A 92 1.00 -1.65 11.61
C VAL A 92 2.01 -2.69 12.07
N VAL A 93 3.27 -2.49 11.68
CA VAL A 93 4.37 -3.35 12.11
C VAL A 93 5.27 -2.53 13.02
N LYS A 94 5.40 -2.96 14.26
CA LYS A 94 6.30 -2.33 15.23
C LYS A 94 7.47 -3.26 15.45
N ALA A 95 8.66 -2.80 15.11
CA ALA A 95 9.86 -3.62 15.21
C ALA A 95 10.82 -3.03 16.23
N THR A 96 11.22 -3.86 17.19
CA THR A 96 12.30 -3.51 18.11
C THR A 96 13.50 -4.37 17.75
N LEU A 97 14.49 -3.76 17.14
CA LEU A 97 15.70 -4.46 16.73
C LEU A 97 16.69 -4.49 17.88
N HIS A 98 17.31 -5.63 18.06
CA HIS A 98 18.31 -5.83 19.11
C HIS A 98 19.68 -6.02 18.48
N PRO A 99 20.72 -5.38 19.06
CA PRO A 99 22.08 -5.50 18.53
C PRO A 99 22.56 -6.94 18.52
N LEU A 100 23.37 -7.27 17.53
CA LEU A 100 24.04 -8.57 17.52
C LEU A 100 25.04 -8.63 18.68
N LEU A 101 25.11 -9.78 19.32
CA LEU A 101 26.09 -10.01 20.39
C LEU A 101 27.39 -10.50 19.78
N GLU A 102 28.47 -10.01 20.30
CA GLU A 102 29.79 -10.41 19.83
C GLU A 102 30.32 -11.62 20.57
#